data_75968cda83316171047427814772f221
#
_entry.id   75968cda83316171047427814772f221
#
_cell.length_a   1.000
_cell.length_b   1.000
_cell.length_c   1.000
_cell.angle_alpha   90.00
_cell.angle_beta   90.00
_cell.angle_gamma   90.00
#
_symmetry.space_group_name_H-M   'P 1'
#
loop_
_entity.id
_entity.type
_entity.pdbx_description
1 polymer ?
#
loop_
_entity_poly.entity_id
_entity_poly.type
_entity_poly.pdbx_seq_one_letter_code
_entity_poly.pdbx_strand_id
1 'polypeptide(L)'
;MLLKEIQPKINGKQSVLQFKGYNANAVIDDGEMRDMYNLSSDKYPVLSQRAPRNIIDMPVQHPRDIIVKNNVPYIIDRYEVDGEIRTFIKYSKSGTDYQKRINNIMPKTMVAHNNKICIWPDKVYLDIADNTVKHMDASVQATATIKPGSIYLVGADLSEFSVGDAIEISGCKKQPGNNTVIVIKSIEGSTITTYENSFRMPSDDVTKESYVEEEVKLARDIPDLDYVMESNNRLWGCRSEDNTIYASKLGDPLNWNYFQSLANDSYALEVGSDGEFTGCAAYPTHLIFFKEHHMHKVFGSMPSQYQLYSTECFGIRKGSDKSAVIVNGVLYYHSLTGVMAYDGGTYPVMISEAFGDYQFKSAVGGSNGKKYYISMLNESENKYNIFTYDILRRLWHKEDETKVTAFANVNNELIYIADGNIWTTTGKRPEDDIKWFAVFGPFDEFVENMKSYKKINMRLDMQPGAQLRISTQNSGCEWEPIYECETERGKTLSVPIIPNRQAKFSIKIEGVGRTDIESLTRYYRGRSDRP
;
A
#
# COMPACT_ATOMS: atom_id res chain seq x y z
N MET A 1 7.66 49.69 -53.74
CA MET A 1 8.08 49.79 -52.33
C MET A 1 6.94 49.27 -51.48
N LEU A 2 6.98 47.98 -51.09
CA LEU A 2 5.95 47.40 -50.25
C LEU A 2 6.12 47.97 -48.82
N LEU A 3 5.10 48.66 -48.34
CA LEU A 3 5.06 49.14 -46.94
C LEU A 3 5.20 47.91 -46.03
N LYS A 4 6.20 47.94 -45.13
CA LYS A 4 6.35 46.96 -44.09
C LYS A 4 5.09 46.97 -43.24
N GLU A 5 4.37 45.89 -43.20
CA GLU A 5 3.30 45.69 -42.23
C GLU A 5 3.83 45.88 -40.83
N ILE A 6 3.37 46.89 -40.13
CA ILE A 6 3.73 47.14 -38.75
C ILE A 6 2.90 46.19 -37.92
N GLN A 7 3.46 45.05 -37.61
CA GLN A 7 2.81 44.11 -36.65
C GLN A 7 2.57 44.82 -35.30
N PRO A 8 1.36 44.76 -34.78
CA PRO A 8 1.02 45.41 -33.54
C PRO A 8 1.93 44.88 -32.40
N LYS A 9 2.46 45.78 -31.58
CA LYS A 9 3.25 45.41 -30.41
C LYS A 9 2.34 44.74 -29.38
N ILE A 10 2.34 43.38 -29.32
CA ILE A 10 1.57 42.65 -28.33
C ILE A 10 2.29 42.74 -26.98
N ASN A 11 1.70 43.54 -26.05
CA ASN A 11 2.09 43.48 -24.65
C ASN A 11 1.11 42.56 -23.93
N GLY A 12 1.61 41.50 -23.33
CA GLY A 12 0.80 40.51 -22.62
C GLY A 12 1.08 40.46 -21.14
N LYS A 13 0.07 39.98 -20.43
CA LYS A 13 0.14 39.64 -19.01
C LYS A 13 -0.61 38.34 -18.82
N GLN A 14 0.05 37.34 -18.30
CA GLN A 14 -0.56 36.05 -17.91
C GLN A 14 -0.34 35.80 -16.42
N SER A 15 -1.39 35.33 -15.73
CA SER A 15 -1.39 35.11 -14.30
C SER A 15 -1.83 33.71 -13.96
N VAL A 16 -1.03 33.01 -13.17
CA VAL A 16 -1.39 31.77 -12.50
C VAL A 16 -1.94 32.14 -11.11
N LEU A 17 -3.20 31.82 -10.87
CA LEU A 17 -3.91 32.05 -9.61
C LEU A 17 -4.37 30.74 -8.97
N GLN A 18 -4.24 29.62 -9.70
CA GLN A 18 -4.57 28.28 -9.24
C GLN A 18 -3.43 27.35 -9.62
N PHE A 19 -2.84 26.70 -8.64
CA PHE A 19 -1.73 25.76 -8.83
C PHE A 19 -2.29 24.34 -8.94
N LYS A 20 -2.08 23.71 -10.11
CA LYS A 20 -2.73 22.46 -10.52
C LYS A 20 -1.94 21.18 -10.22
N GLY A 21 -0.81 21.30 -9.51
CA GLY A 21 0.01 20.14 -9.12
C GLY A 21 1.04 19.71 -10.17
N TYR A 22 1.52 18.48 -10.03
CA TYR A 22 2.57 17.87 -10.85
C TYR A 22 2.04 17.38 -12.19
N ASN A 23 2.76 17.71 -13.27
CA ASN A 23 2.51 17.18 -14.62
C ASN A 23 3.83 17.14 -15.43
N ALA A 24 4.40 15.94 -15.62
CA ALA A 24 5.68 15.74 -16.32
C ALA A 24 5.53 15.66 -17.86
N ASN A 25 4.34 15.81 -18.42
CA ASN A 25 4.13 15.75 -19.84
C ASN A 25 4.88 16.87 -20.59
N ALA A 26 5.14 16.65 -21.89
CA ALA A 26 5.85 17.62 -22.72
C ALA A 26 5.10 18.95 -22.87
N VAL A 27 3.78 18.93 -22.82
CA VAL A 27 2.90 20.11 -22.84
C VAL A 27 2.06 20.08 -21.57
N ILE A 28 2.10 21.16 -20.80
CA ILE A 28 1.39 21.32 -19.53
C ILE A 28 0.60 22.61 -19.51
N ASP A 29 -0.45 22.66 -18.71
CA ASP A 29 -1.27 23.84 -18.52
C ASP A 29 -0.59 24.89 -17.63
N ASP A 30 -1.01 26.16 -17.76
CA ASP A 30 -0.65 27.18 -16.79
C ASP A 30 -1.09 26.77 -15.38
N GLY A 31 -0.18 26.84 -14.43
CA GLY A 31 -0.39 26.43 -13.04
C GLY A 31 0.01 24.99 -12.72
N GLU A 32 0.28 24.16 -13.72
CA GLU A 32 0.93 22.86 -13.54
C GLU A 32 2.45 23.01 -13.39
N MET A 33 3.05 22.09 -12.69
CA MET A 33 4.49 22.05 -12.45
C MET A 33 5.11 20.82 -13.10
N ARG A 34 6.07 21.05 -14.00
CA ARG A 34 6.77 19.99 -14.70
C ARG A 34 7.63 19.13 -13.77
N ASP A 35 8.14 19.75 -12.74
CA ASP A 35 8.78 19.08 -11.62
C ASP A 35 8.52 19.87 -10.33
N MET A 36 8.50 19.19 -9.20
CA MET A 36 8.27 19.80 -7.91
C MET A 36 8.82 18.92 -6.79
N TYR A 37 9.06 19.53 -5.64
CA TYR A 37 9.62 18.87 -4.48
C TYR A 37 9.04 19.47 -3.19
N ASN A 38 8.52 18.65 -2.28
CA ASN A 38 8.00 19.05 -0.97
C ASN A 38 6.90 20.13 -0.97
N LEU A 39 6.07 20.15 -2.00
CA LEU A 39 4.91 21.03 -2.12
C LEU A 39 3.60 20.26 -2.06
N SER A 40 2.51 20.92 -1.71
CA SER A 40 1.22 20.31 -1.39
C SER A 40 0.04 21.18 -1.81
N SER A 41 -1.13 20.53 -2.02
CA SER A 41 -2.43 21.15 -2.23
C SER A 41 -3.18 21.53 -0.95
N ASP A 42 -2.57 21.45 0.22
CA ASP A 42 -3.29 21.63 1.49
C ASP A 42 -3.97 23.00 1.61
N LYS A 43 -3.41 24.02 0.95
CA LYS A 43 -3.95 25.37 0.88
C LYS A 43 -4.50 25.74 -0.49
N TYR A 44 -4.84 24.76 -1.32
CA TYR A 44 -5.37 25.03 -2.65
C TYR A 44 -6.44 26.15 -2.64
N PRO A 45 -6.41 27.12 -3.60
CA PRO A 45 -5.61 27.16 -4.84
C PRO A 45 -4.17 27.69 -4.68
N VAL A 46 -3.75 28.03 -3.48
CA VAL A 46 -2.40 28.46 -3.12
C VAL A 46 -1.46 27.25 -3.11
N LEU A 47 -0.26 27.42 -3.67
CA LEU A 47 0.79 26.41 -3.58
C LEU A 47 1.51 26.57 -2.26
N SER A 48 1.51 25.54 -1.44
CA SER A 48 2.13 25.56 -0.13
C SER A 48 3.16 24.46 0.03
N GLN A 49 4.11 24.66 0.92
CA GLN A 49 4.98 23.60 1.38
C GLN A 49 4.15 22.50 2.06
N ARG A 50 4.55 21.20 1.91
CA ARG A 50 3.92 20.12 2.64
C ARG A 50 4.03 20.29 4.16
N ALA A 51 3.18 19.62 4.90
CA ALA A 51 3.31 19.56 6.35
C ALA A 51 4.66 18.95 6.78
N PRO A 52 5.26 19.41 7.89
CA PRO A 52 6.46 18.80 8.45
C PRO A 52 6.18 17.38 8.89
N ARG A 53 7.20 16.54 8.87
CA ARG A 53 7.15 15.15 9.32
C ARG A 53 7.93 15.00 10.62
N ASN A 54 7.56 14.03 11.45
CA ASN A 54 8.31 13.70 12.66
C ASN A 54 8.59 12.20 12.73
N ILE A 55 9.68 11.85 13.40
CA ILE A 55 9.94 10.47 13.82
C ILE A 55 9.07 10.19 15.05
N ILE A 56 8.40 9.05 15.04
CA ILE A 56 7.69 8.52 16.19
C ILE A 56 8.72 7.78 17.06
N ASP A 57 8.84 8.21 18.31
CA ASP A 57 9.72 7.56 19.29
C ASP A 57 9.12 6.20 19.68
N MET A 58 9.65 5.16 19.07
CA MET A 58 9.30 3.78 19.31
C MET A 58 10.57 2.92 19.26
N PRO A 59 10.76 1.94 20.17
CA PRO A 59 12.02 1.20 20.28
C PRO A 59 12.17 0.15 19.16
N VAL A 60 12.31 0.62 17.92
CA VAL A 60 12.58 -0.20 16.73
C VAL A 60 14.02 0.02 16.24
N GLN A 61 14.60 -1.00 15.58
CA GLN A 61 15.94 -0.92 14.99
C GLN A 61 15.89 -0.96 13.47
N HIS A 62 15.20 -1.95 12.91
CA HIS A 62 15.04 -2.12 11.46
C HIS A 62 13.59 -2.54 11.14
N PRO A 63 12.62 -1.64 11.32
CA PRO A 63 11.22 -1.92 11.04
C PRO A 63 11.02 -2.24 9.55
N ARG A 64 10.18 -3.25 9.26
CA ARG A 64 9.95 -3.79 7.92
C ARG A 64 8.51 -3.71 7.47
N ASP A 65 7.59 -3.87 8.40
CA ASP A 65 6.17 -3.83 8.12
C ASP A 65 5.39 -3.32 9.34
N ILE A 66 4.18 -2.83 9.11
CA ILE A 66 3.33 -2.25 10.13
C ILE A 66 1.86 -2.53 9.84
N ILE A 67 1.14 -2.97 10.84
CA ILE A 67 -0.32 -3.07 10.83
C ILE A 67 -0.90 -2.36 12.06
N VAL A 68 -2.10 -1.82 11.91
CA VAL A 68 -2.80 -1.16 13.02
C VAL A 68 -4.02 -1.94 13.42
N LYS A 69 -4.14 -2.24 14.71
CA LYS A 69 -5.33 -2.84 15.31
C LYS A 69 -5.72 -2.07 16.56
N ASN A 70 -6.98 -1.63 16.64
CA ASN A 70 -7.51 -0.84 17.76
C ASN A 70 -6.65 0.40 18.08
N ASN A 71 -6.20 1.11 17.03
CA ASN A 71 -5.29 2.27 17.12
C ASN A 71 -3.91 1.97 17.74
N VAL A 72 -3.54 0.71 17.86
CA VAL A 72 -2.19 0.29 18.25
C VAL A 72 -1.44 -0.16 17.02
N PRO A 73 -0.29 0.43 16.70
CA PRO A 73 0.59 -0.06 15.65
C PRO A 73 1.37 -1.30 16.13
N TYR A 74 1.35 -2.35 15.33
CA TYR A 74 2.14 -3.57 15.49
C TYR A 74 3.16 -3.60 14.37
N ILE A 75 4.44 -3.74 14.71
CA ILE A 75 5.56 -3.54 13.81
C ILE A 75 6.40 -4.80 13.76
N ILE A 76 6.72 -5.25 12.56
CA ILE A 76 7.76 -6.25 12.35
C ILE A 76 9.11 -5.55 12.33
N ASP A 77 9.94 -5.89 13.30
CA ASP A 77 11.29 -5.38 13.44
C ASP A 77 12.30 -6.53 13.31
N ARG A 78 13.31 -6.37 12.44
CA ARG A 78 14.26 -7.41 12.11
C ARG A 78 15.67 -6.91 12.24
N TYR A 79 16.41 -7.44 13.19
CA TYR A 79 17.79 -7.05 13.46
C TYR A 79 18.64 -8.21 13.99
N GLU A 80 19.94 -7.99 13.99
CA GLU A 80 20.91 -8.95 14.46
C GLU A 80 21.01 -8.93 15.99
N VAL A 81 20.96 -10.12 16.61
CA VAL A 81 21.19 -10.35 18.03
C VAL A 81 22.16 -11.53 18.16
N ASP A 82 23.31 -11.32 18.79
CA ASP A 82 24.35 -12.34 19.00
C ASP A 82 24.83 -13.04 17.71
N GLY A 83 24.94 -12.28 16.60
CA GLY A 83 25.37 -12.79 15.29
C GLY A 83 24.25 -13.50 14.49
N GLU A 84 23.04 -13.58 15.01
CA GLU A 84 21.88 -14.15 14.32
C GLU A 84 20.84 -13.07 13.98
N ILE A 85 20.32 -13.11 12.77
CA ILE A 85 19.20 -12.25 12.37
C ILE A 85 17.92 -12.82 13.02
N ARG A 86 17.28 -12.00 13.83
CA ARG A 86 16.03 -12.33 14.51
C ARG A 86 14.91 -11.37 14.12
N THR A 87 13.70 -11.88 14.05
CA THR A 87 12.50 -11.12 13.74
C THR A 87 11.61 -11.04 14.97
N PHE A 88 11.08 -9.85 15.22
CA PHE A 88 10.22 -9.55 16.36
C PHE A 88 8.96 -8.84 15.90
N ILE A 89 7.84 -9.09 16.57
CA ILE A 89 6.69 -8.20 16.55
C ILE A 89 6.75 -7.30 17.77
N LYS A 90 6.69 -5.99 17.52
CA LYS A 90 6.78 -4.95 18.57
C LYS A 90 5.53 -4.09 18.56
N TYR A 91 5.07 -3.69 19.72
CA TYR A 91 3.97 -2.75 19.90
C TYR A 91 4.01 -2.11 21.29
N SER A 92 3.41 -0.93 21.42
CA SER A 92 3.25 -0.24 22.69
C SER A 92 1.77 -0.13 23.03
N LYS A 93 1.39 -0.52 24.24
CA LYS A 93 0.01 -0.44 24.72
C LYS A 93 -0.01 0.16 26.13
N SER A 94 -0.77 1.23 26.30
CA SER A 94 -0.91 1.93 27.60
C SER A 94 0.43 2.32 28.24
N GLY A 95 1.41 2.75 27.41
CA GLY A 95 2.74 3.15 27.88
C GLY A 95 3.69 2.00 28.22
N THR A 96 3.31 0.76 27.93
CA THR A 96 4.17 -0.42 28.09
C THR A 96 4.56 -0.96 26.72
N ASP A 97 5.86 -1.15 26.52
CA ASP A 97 6.40 -1.73 25.30
C ASP A 97 6.45 -3.25 25.38
N TYR A 98 6.01 -3.89 24.33
CA TYR A 98 5.99 -5.33 24.18
C TYR A 98 6.84 -5.73 22.97
N GLN A 99 7.58 -6.83 23.14
CA GLN A 99 8.37 -7.46 22.09
C GLN A 99 8.20 -8.97 22.17
N LYS A 100 7.84 -9.59 21.05
CA LYS A 100 7.75 -11.05 20.93
C LYS A 100 8.56 -11.53 19.74
N ARG A 101 9.38 -12.55 19.98
CA ARG A 101 10.14 -13.20 18.90
C ARG A 101 9.18 -14.01 18.03
N ILE A 102 9.33 -13.89 16.73
CA ILE A 102 8.75 -14.76 15.71
C ILE A 102 9.88 -15.48 14.97
N ASN A 103 9.56 -16.45 14.12
CA ASN A 103 10.57 -17.21 13.40
C ASN A 103 11.41 -16.33 12.47
N ASN A 104 12.56 -16.85 12.00
CA ASN A 104 13.55 -16.09 11.24
C ASN A 104 13.15 -15.81 9.79
N ILE A 105 12.03 -16.31 9.31
CA ILE A 105 11.54 -16.07 7.95
C ILE A 105 11.06 -14.63 7.84
N MET A 106 11.28 -14.01 6.67
CA MET A 106 10.79 -12.66 6.43
C MET A 106 9.27 -12.65 6.24
N PRO A 107 8.49 -12.07 7.15
CA PRO A 107 7.06 -11.96 6.97
C PRO A 107 6.76 -11.07 5.76
N LYS A 108 5.90 -11.55 4.85
CA LYS A 108 5.41 -10.79 3.70
C LYS A 108 4.16 -9.99 4.03
N THR A 109 3.28 -10.58 4.85
CA THR A 109 1.95 -10.03 5.11
C THR A 109 1.55 -10.24 6.56
N MET A 110 1.06 -9.18 7.19
CA MET A 110 0.37 -9.23 8.47
C MET A 110 -1.12 -8.96 8.26
N VAL A 111 -1.97 -9.75 8.89
CA VAL A 111 -3.42 -9.54 8.84
C VAL A 111 -4.00 -9.65 10.25
N ALA A 112 -4.79 -8.65 10.64
CA ALA A 112 -5.46 -8.62 11.93
C ALA A 112 -6.86 -9.25 11.84
N HIS A 113 -7.10 -10.31 12.59
CA HIS A 113 -8.40 -10.98 12.69
C HIS A 113 -8.78 -11.18 14.15
N ASN A 114 -9.92 -10.63 14.57
CA ASN A 114 -10.35 -10.64 15.97
C ASN A 114 -9.24 -10.14 16.92
N ASN A 115 -8.81 -10.96 17.88
CA ASN A 115 -7.70 -10.68 18.78
C ASN A 115 -6.35 -11.27 18.33
N LYS A 116 -6.24 -11.70 17.07
CA LYS A 116 -5.03 -12.29 16.51
C LYS A 116 -4.43 -11.41 15.42
N ILE A 117 -3.10 -11.34 15.37
CA ILE A 117 -2.35 -10.83 14.22
C ILE A 117 -1.65 -12.03 13.58
N CYS A 118 -2.18 -12.45 12.44
CA CYS A 118 -1.69 -13.58 11.68
C CYS A 118 -0.60 -13.11 10.71
N ILE A 119 0.45 -13.92 10.52
CA ILE A 119 1.66 -13.56 9.77
C ILE A 119 1.98 -14.67 8.78
N TRP A 120 2.08 -14.34 7.49
CA TRP A 120 2.52 -15.19 6.40
C TRP A 120 3.88 -14.75 5.84
N PRO A 121 4.72 -15.66 5.36
CA PRO A 121 4.55 -17.12 5.20
C PRO A 121 4.83 -17.93 6.46
N ASP A 122 5.23 -17.33 7.59
CA ASP A 122 5.64 -18.02 8.81
C ASP A 122 4.51 -18.86 9.44
N LYS A 123 3.25 -18.61 9.07
CA LYS A 123 2.05 -19.27 9.64
C LYS A 123 2.05 -19.21 11.17
N VAL A 124 2.38 -18.04 11.70
CA VAL A 124 2.33 -17.74 13.13
C VAL A 124 1.33 -16.63 13.41
N TYR A 125 0.84 -16.57 14.62
CA TYR A 125 0.01 -15.47 15.06
C TYR A 125 0.40 -14.97 16.46
N LEU A 126 0.29 -13.67 16.65
CA LEU A 126 0.28 -13.07 17.97
C LEU A 126 -1.16 -13.05 18.48
N ASP A 127 -1.42 -13.69 19.61
CA ASP A 127 -2.66 -13.48 20.35
C ASP A 127 -2.52 -12.25 21.25
N ILE A 128 -3.34 -11.21 20.96
CA ILE A 128 -3.29 -9.93 21.67
C ILE A 128 -3.84 -10.03 23.10
N ALA A 129 -4.69 -11.04 23.37
CA ALA A 129 -5.34 -11.21 24.67
C ALA A 129 -4.36 -11.75 25.71
N ASP A 130 -3.60 -12.77 25.38
CA ASP A 130 -2.63 -13.41 26.28
C ASP A 130 -1.18 -13.02 25.99
N ASN A 131 -0.96 -12.23 24.95
CA ASN A 131 0.37 -11.75 24.52
C ASN A 131 1.34 -12.92 24.22
N THR A 132 0.87 -13.95 23.54
CA THR A 132 1.66 -15.12 23.14
C THR A 132 1.75 -15.21 21.62
N VAL A 133 2.88 -15.76 21.14
CA VAL A 133 3.05 -16.12 19.71
C VAL A 133 2.92 -17.64 19.60
N LYS A 134 2.06 -18.07 18.69
CA LYS A 134 1.77 -19.48 18.44
C LYS A 134 1.81 -19.79 16.93
N HIS A 135 2.01 -21.06 16.58
CA HIS A 135 1.86 -21.55 15.22
C HIS A 135 0.39 -21.68 14.84
N MET A 136 0.09 -21.41 13.57
CA MET A 136 -1.26 -21.59 13.03
C MET A 136 -1.51 -23.04 12.64
N ASP A 137 -0.51 -23.68 12.06
CA ASP A 137 -0.48 -25.12 11.78
C ASP A 137 -0.15 -25.90 13.06
N ALA A 138 -0.65 -27.14 13.11
CA ALA A 138 -0.36 -28.07 14.19
C ALA A 138 -0.33 -29.49 13.64
N SER A 139 0.59 -30.31 14.10
CA SER A 139 0.61 -31.73 13.74
C SER A 139 1.15 -32.60 14.85
N VAL A 140 0.59 -33.81 14.96
CA VAL A 140 1.04 -34.85 15.88
C VAL A 140 1.01 -36.19 15.17
N GLN A 141 2.00 -37.03 15.45
CA GLN A 141 2.08 -38.39 14.93
C GLN A 141 2.26 -39.35 16.09
N ALA A 142 1.40 -40.37 16.16
CA ALA A 142 1.43 -41.35 17.23
C ALA A 142 0.73 -42.66 16.80
N THR A 143 0.95 -43.70 17.59
CA THR A 143 0.10 -44.90 17.54
C THR A 143 -1.29 -44.52 18.04
N ALA A 144 -2.31 -44.88 17.28
CA ALA A 144 -3.70 -44.52 17.55
C ALA A 144 -4.57 -45.74 17.84
N THR A 145 -5.42 -45.64 18.86
CA THR A 145 -6.54 -46.57 19.05
C THR A 145 -7.81 -45.87 18.59
N ILE A 146 -8.44 -46.42 17.54
CA ILE A 146 -9.60 -45.84 16.87
C ILE A 146 -10.86 -46.59 17.27
N LYS A 147 -11.90 -45.84 17.66
CA LYS A 147 -13.29 -46.26 17.88
C LYS A 147 -14.21 -45.49 16.93
N PRO A 148 -15.45 -45.93 16.67
CA PRO A 148 -16.33 -45.26 15.72
C PRO A 148 -16.46 -43.73 15.92
N GLY A 149 -16.49 -43.24 17.16
CA GLY A 149 -16.67 -41.81 17.48
C GLY A 149 -15.45 -41.14 18.15
N SER A 150 -14.30 -41.85 18.26
CA SER A 150 -13.12 -41.27 18.94
C SER A 150 -11.81 -41.89 18.48
N ILE A 151 -10.74 -41.14 18.68
CA ILE A 151 -9.36 -41.56 18.46
C ILE A 151 -8.52 -41.24 19.69
N TYR A 152 -7.83 -42.21 20.24
CA TYR A 152 -6.86 -42.08 21.32
C TYR A 152 -5.44 -42.18 20.75
N LEU A 153 -4.59 -41.20 21.02
CA LEU A 153 -3.22 -41.10 20.53
C LEU A 153 -2.24 -41.35 21.68
N VAL A 154 -1.47 -42.39 21.60
CA VAL A 154 -0.59 -42.82 22.69
C VAL A 154 0.49 -41.78 22.95
N GLY A 155 0.42 -41.17 24.15
CA GLY A 155 1.42 -40.20 24.62
C GLY A 155 1.47 -38.87 23.83
N ALA A 156 0.48 -38.60 23.01
CA ALA A 156 0.44 -37.35 22.20
C ALA A 156 0.03 -36.15 23.05
N ASP A 157 0.70 -35.03 22.81
CA ASP A 157 0.29 -33.72 23.30
C ASP A 157 -0.66 -33.08 22.27
N LEU A 158 -1.88 -32.78 22.68
CA LEU A 158 -2.93 -32.18 21.86
C LEU A 158 -3.20 -30.73 22.21
N SER A 159 -2.32 -30.06 22.97
CA SER A 159 -2.49 -28.67 23.42
C SER A 159 -2.57 -27.64 22.30
N GLU A 160 -2.04 -27.93 21.12
CA GLU A 160 -2.08 -27.08 19.93
C GLU A 160 -3.41 -27.18 19.17
N PHE A 161 -4.25 -28.17 19.51
CA PHE A 161 -5.57 -28.36 18.89
C PHE A 161 -6.68 -27.81 19.79
N SER A 162 -7.79 -27.43 19.16
CA SER A 162 -8.94 -26.86 19.86
C SER A 162 -10.25 -27.54 19.42
N VAL A 163 -11.24 -27.48 20.29
CA VAL A 163 -12.60 -27.91 19.95
C VAL A 163 -13.13 -27.09 18.77
N GLY A 164 -13.64 -27.77 17.76
CA GLY A 164 -14.12 -27.15 16.52
C GLY A 164 -13.06 -27.08 15.41
N ASP A 165 -11.83 -27.49 15.66
CA ASP A 165 -10.81 -27.62 14.61
C ASP A 165 -11.19 -28.74 13.64
N ALA A 166 -11.02 -28.44 12.34
CA ALA A 166 -11.03 -29.44 11.29
C ALA A 166 -9.59 -29.94 11.10
N ILE A 167 -9.37 -31.20 11.37
CA ILE A 167 -8.05 -31.85 11.29
C ILE A 167 -8.05 -32.97 10.23
N GLU A 168 -6.98 -33.02 9.47
CA GLU A 168 -6.75 -34.11 8.53
C GLU A 168 -6.07 -35.28 9.22
N ILE A 169 -6.61 -36.48 9.01
CA ILE A 169 -6.04 -37.73 9.47
C ILE A 169 -5.39 -38.45 8.29
N SER A 170 -4.17 -38.90 8.50
CA SER A 170 -3.42 -39.70 7.53
C SER A 170 -2.64 -40.80 8.21
N GLY A 171 -2.14 -41.78 7.42
CA GLY A 171 -1.38 -42.90 7.95
C GLY A 171 -2.22 -44.09 8.41
N CYS A 172 -3.55 -44.07 8.29
CA CYS A 172 -4.41 -45.23 8.53
C CYS A 172 -4.20 -46.28 7.43
N LYS A 173 -3.48 -47.36 7.75
CA LYS A 173 -3.13 -48.44 6.80
C LYS A 173 -4.16 -49.57 6.81
N LYS A 174 -4.69 -49.92 8.00
CA LYS A 174 -5.70 -50.98 8.15
C LYS A 174 -7.08 -50.56 7.66
N GLN A 175 -7.39 -49.27 7.80
CA GLN A 175 -8.64 -48.71 7.28
C GLN A 175 -8.34 -47.37 6.56
N PRO A 176 -7.93 -47.42 5.29
CA PRO A 176 -7.58 -46.21 4.52
C PRO A 176 -8.71 -45.19 4.39
N GLY A 177 -9.97 -45.64 4.51
CA GLY A 177 -11.14 -44.75 4.49
C GLY A 177 -11.24 -43.79 5.69
N ASN A 178 -10.36 -43.96 6.69
CA ASN A 178 -10.23 -43.04 7.82
C ASN A 178 -9.14 -41.98 7.62
N ASN A 179 -8.42 -41.98 6.49
CA ASN A 179 -7.60 -40.89 6.04
C ASN A 179 -8.52 -39.80 5.48
N THR A 180 -9.04 -38.94 6.35
CA THR A 180 -10.07 -37.94 6.02
C THR A 180 -10.01 -36.79 6.99
N VAL A 181 -10.73 -35.70 6.67
CA VAL A 181 -10.90 -34.58 7.56
C VAL A 181 -12.02 -34.85 8.56
N ILE A 182 -11.76 -34.65 9.84
CA ILE A 182 -12.73 -34.73 10.93
C ILE A 182 -12.80 -33.42 11.70
N VAL A 183 -13.92 -33.16 12.38
CA VAL A 183 -14.09 -32.01 13.28
C VAL A 183 -14.04 -32.47 14.72
N ILE A 184 -13.21 -31.79 15.52
CA ILE A 184 -13.04 -32.08 16.95
C ILE A 184 -14.27 -31.64 17.72
N LYS A 185 -14.92 -32.56 18.42
CA LYS A 185 -16.02 -32.28 19.34
C LYS A 185 -15.56 -32.02 20.77
N SER A 186 -14.63 -32.83 21.26
CA SER A 186 -13.96 -32.64 22.55
C SER A 186 -12.57 -33.21 22.54
N ILE A 187 -11.72 -32.71 23.44
CA ILE A 187 -10.36 -33.20 23.70
C ILE A 187 -10.27 -33.53 25.20
N GLU A 188 -9.94 -34.77 25.53
CA GLU A 188 -9.72 -35.23 26.90
C GLU A 188 -8.39 -35.97 26.99
N GLY A 189 -7.36 -35.26 27.52
CA GLY A 189 -5.98 -35.78 27.51
C GLY A 189 -5.50 -36.01 26.07
N SER A 190 -5.15 -37.26 25.74
CA SER A 190 -4.73 -37.66 24.39
C SER A 190 -5.88 -38.30 23.57
N THR A 191 -7.15 -38.04 23.95
CA THR A 191 -8.33 -38.56 23.25
C THR A 191 -9.08 -37.43 22.56
N ILE A 192 -9.36 -37.56 21.28
CA ILE A 192 -10.26 -36.71 20.50
C ILE A 192 -11.56 -37.43 20.26
N THR A 193 -12.70 -36.80 20.51
CA THR A 193 -14.02 -37.26 20.09
C THR A 193 -14.55 -36.43 18.92
N THR A 194 -15.35 -37.07 18.05
CA THR A 194 -15.98 -36.46 16.87
C THR A 194 -17.49 -36.32 17.07
N TYR A 195 -18.14 -35.53 16.20
CA TYR A 195 -19.59 -35.26 16.30
C TYR A 195 -20.46 -36.45 15.96
N GLU A 196 -19.98 -37.36 15.11
CA GLU A 196 -20.67 -38.55 14.69
C GLU A 196 -19.71 -39.73 14.75
N ASN A 197 -20.17 -40.93 14.39
CA ASN A 197 -19.31 -42.09 14.20
C ASN A 197 -18.47 -41.91 12.92
N SER A 198 -17.52 -40.98 12.96
CA SER A 198 -16.73 -40.54 11.81
C SER A 198 -15.73 -41.60 11.33
N PHE A 199 -15.45 -42.61 12.17
CA PHE A 199 -14.47 -43.61 11.85
C PHE A 199 -15.12 -44.94 11.44
N ARG A 200 -14.63 -45.53 10.37
CA ARG A 200 -14.99 -46.86 9.89
C ARG A 200 -14.14 -47.93 10.59
N MET A 201 -14.75 -49.05 10.91
CA MET A 201 -14.05 -50.18 11.47
C MET A 201 -13.56 -51.11 10.33
N PRO A 202 -12.41 -51.79 10.49
CA PRO A 202 -11.96 -52.77 9.49
C PRO A 202 -13.00 -53.90 9.30
N SER A 203 -13.21 -54.29 8.03
CA SER A 203 -14.27 -55.26 7.65
C SER A 203 -14.03 -56.66 8.17
N ASP A 204 -12.79 -57.00 8.53
CA ASP A 204 -12.39 -58.37 8.91
C ASP A 204 -12.78 -58.76 10.34
N ASP A 205 -13.28 -57.78 11.15
CA ASP A 205 -13.67 -58.04 12.53
C ASP A 205 -14.71 -57.04 13.03
N VAL A 206 -15.94 -57.20 12.55
CA VAL A 206 -17.10 -56.34 12.89
C VAL A 206 -17.49 -56.39 14.38
N THR A 207 -16.90 -57.33 15.13
CA THR A 207 -17.19 -57.50 16.57
C THR A 207 -16.29 -56.68 17.49
N LYS A 208 -15.20 -56.12 16.97
CA LYS A 208 -14.29 -55.28 17.76
C LYS A 208 -14.81 -53.84 17.92
N GLU A 209 -14.85 -53.38 19.15
CA GLU A 209 -15.22 -51.98 19.49
C GLU A 209 -14.09 -50.99 19.16
N SER A 210 -12.88 -51.43 18.89
CA SER A 210 -11.71 -50.60 18.57
C SER A 210 -10.63 -51.40 17.81
N TYR A 211 -9.77 -50.67 17.09
CA TYR A 211 -8.56 -51.23 16.47
C TYR A 211 -7.38 -50.25 16.61
N VAL A 212 -6.16 -50.74 16.42
CA VAL A 212 -4.93 -49.94 16.56
C VAL A 212 -4.29 -49.75 15.20
N GLU A 213 -3.94 -48.50 14.91
CA GLU A 213 -3.09 -48.06 13.79
C GLU A 213 -1.74 -47.57 14.33
N GLU A 214 -0.69 -47.90 13.62
CA GLU A 214 0.66 -47.40 13.90
C GLU A 214 0.89 -46.15 13.02
N GLU A 215 1.59 -45.15 13.51
CA GLU A 215 2.00 -43.98 12.74
C GLU A 215 0.84 -43.12 12.14
N VAL A 216 -0.25 -42.98 12.86
CA VAL A 216 -1.31 -42.03 12.48
C VAL A 216 -0.84 -40.58 12.70
N LYS A 217 -0.97 -39.76 11.67
CA LYS A 217 -0.71 -38.32 11.74
C LYS A 217 -2.04 -37.55 11.73
N LEU A 218 -2.19 -36.68 12.70
CA LEU A 218 -3.23 -35.64 12.72
C LEU A 218 -2.59 -34.28 12.39
N ALA A 219 -3.19 -33.52 11.50
CA ALA A 219 -2.69 -32.23 11.11
C ALA A 219 -3.84 -31.21 10.96
N ARG A 220 -3.60 -30.00 11.44
CA ARG A 220 -4.34 -28.80 11.06
C ARG A 220 -3.43 -28.01 10.13
N ASP A 221 -3.69 -28.10 8.83
CA ASP A 221 -2.87 -27.49 7.82
C ASP A 221 -3.41 -26.12 7.40
N ILE A 222 -2.50 -25.16 7.32
CA ILE A 222 -2.76 -23.81 6.86
C ILE A 222 -2.18 -23.67 5.43
N PRO A 223 -2.94 -23.19 4.45
CA PRO A 223 -2.43 -23.05 3.09
C PRO A 223 -1.26 -22.06 3.00
N ASP A 224 -0.32 -22.32 2.11
CA ASP A 224 0.79 -21.44 1.78
C ASP A 224 0.29 -20.32 0.85
N LEU A 225 -0.20 -19.25 1.43
CA LEU A 225 -0.84 -18.16 0.70
C LEU A 225 0.18 -17.09 0.31
N ASP A 226 0.10 -16.61 -0.94
CA ASP A 226 0.92 -15.53 -1.46
C ASP A 226 0.46 -14.18 -0.92
N TYR A 227 -0.87 -13.97 -0.88
CA TYR A 227 -1.52 -12.75 -0.39
C TYR A 227 -2.70 -13.12 0.49
N VAL A 228 -2.88 -12.35 1.58
CA VAL A 228 -3.93 -12.58 2.57
C VAL A 228 -4.56 -11.26 2.96
N MET A 229 -5.88 -11.28 3.17
CA MET A 229 -6.65 -10.16 3.66
C MET A 229 -7.75 -10.63 4.63
N GLU A 230 -8.27 -9.72 5.44
CA GLU A 230 -9.45 -9.97 6.26
C GLU A 230 -10.69 -9.32 5.60
N SER A 231 -11.78 -10.04 5.59
CA SER A 231 -13.08 -9.51 5.20
C SER A 231 -14.22 -10.30 5.81
N ASN A 232 -15.21 -9.60 6.37
CA ASN A 232 -16.42 -10.19 6.93
C ASN A 232 -16.14 -11.32 7.93
N ASN A 233 -15.19 -11.08 8.84
CA ASN A 233 -14.79 -12.01 9.89
C ASN A 233 -14.24 -13.36 9.35
N ARG A 234 -13.59 -13.32 8.16
CA ARG A 234 -12.84 -14.42 7.57
C ARG A 234 -11.47 -13.93 7.10
N LEU A 235 -10.48 -14.78 7.14
CA LEU A 235 -9.29 -14.59 6.36
C LEU A 235 -9.54 -15.14 4.95
N TRP A 236 -9.11 -14.36 3.97
CA TRP A 236 -9.12 -14.72 2.56
C TRP A 236 -7.71 -14.63 2.02
N GLY A 237 -7.36 -15.53 1.13
CA GLY A 237 -6.05 -15.47 0.49
C GLY A 237 -6.04 -16.20 -0.84
N CYS A 238 -4.92 -16.11 -1.53
CA CYS A 238 -4.72 -16.79 -2.81
C CYS A 238 -3.33 -17.42 -2.88
N ARG A 239 -3.26 -18.50 -3.63
CA ARG A 239 -2.03 -19.25 -3.88
C ARG A 239 -1.85 -19.44 -5.38
N SER A 240 -0.69 -19.02 -5.88
CA SER A 240 -0.37 -19.09 -7.31
C SER A 240 0.00 -20.50 -7.77
N GLU A 241 0.52 -21.34 -6.87
CA GLU A 241 0.96 -22.71 -7.19
C GLU A 241 -0.19 -23.58 -7.75
N ASP A 242 -1.37 -23.47 -7.16
CA ASP A 242 -2.58 -24.20 -7.59
C ASP A 242 -3.68 -23.29 -8.13
N ASN A 243 -3.35 -22.02 -8.32
CA ASN A 243 -4.24 -21.01 -8.89
C ASN A 243 -5.58 -20.87 -8.14
N THR A 244 -5.54 -20.97 -6.80
CA THR A 244 -6.71 -21.10 -5.95
C THR A 244 -6.87 -19.93 -4.97
N ILE A 245 -8.10 -19.47 -4.80
CA ILE A 245 -8.57 -18.55 -3.78
C ILE A 245 -9.11 -19.35 -2.61
N TYR A 246 -8.64 -19.06 -1.40
CA TYR A 246 -9.02 -19.72 -0.16
C TYR A 246 -9.73 -18.77 0.80
N ALA A 247 -10.64 -19.32 1.61
CA ALA A 247 -11.20 -18.64 2.77
C ALA A 247 -11.19 -19.52 4.01
N SER A 248 -10.81 -18.94 5.15
CA SER A 248 -10.92 -19.62 6.44
C SER A 248 -12.39 -19.81 6.85
N LYS A 249 -12.62 -20.67 7.83
CA LYS A 249 -13.91 -20.76 8.54
C LYS A 249 -14.30 -19.39 9.12
N LEU A 250 -15.59 -19.09 9.13
CA LEU A 250 -16.10 -17.84 9.68
C LEU A 250 -15.73 -17.69 11.17
N GLY A 251 -15.08 -16.59 11.51
CA GLY A 251 -14.65 -16.28 12.86
C GLY A 251 -13.40 -17.01 13.33
N ASP A 252 -12.84 -17.91 12.51
CA ASP A 252 -11.72 -18.75 12.89
C ASP A 252 -10.61 -18.73 11.83
N PRO A 253 -9.50 -18.04 12.06
CA PRO A 253 -8.39 -17.93 11.11
C PRO A 253 -7.51 -19.20 11.04
N LEU A 254 -7.72 -20.18 11.94
CA LEU A 254 -6.92 -21.40 12.00
C LEU A 254 -7.54 -22.57 11.24
N ASN A 255 -8.80 -22.47 10.82
CA ASN A 255 -9.50 -23.52 10.11
C ASN A 255 -9.72 -23.20 8.62
N TRP A 256 -9.06 -23.93 7.74
CA TRP A 256 -9.10 -23.77 6.27
C TRP A 256 -9.69 -24.98 5.55
N ASN A 257 -9.88 -26.11 6.24
CA ASN A 257 -10.44 -27.37 5.74
C ASN A 257 -11.76 -27.77 6.42
N TYR A 258 -12.53 -26.77 6.89
CA TYR A 258 -13.80 -27.01 7.55
C TYR A 258 -14.95 -27.01 6.54
N PHE A 259 -15.46 -28.20 6.16
CA PHE A 259 -16.52 -28.38 5.17
C PHE A 259 -17.63 -29.27 5.74
N GLN A 260 -18.68 -28.66 6.27
CA GLN A 260 -19.81 -29.33 6.90
C GLN A 260 -21.16 -28.98 6.22
N SER A 261 -21.11 -28.33 5.05
CA SER A 261 -22.26 -27.79 4.33
C SER A 261 -23.01 -26.69 5.10
N LEU A 262 -22.28 -25.92 5.89
CA LEU A 262 -22.81 -24.83 6.72
C LEU A 262 -22.37 -23.46 6.19
N ALA A 263 -23.09 -22.41 6.61
CA ALA A 263 -22.77 -21.03 6.23
C ALA A 263 -21.41 -20.54 6.75
N ASN A 264 -20.87 -21.18 7.79
CA ASN A 264 -19.58 -20.85 8.38
C ASN A 264 -18.40 -21.66 7.82
N ASP A 265 -18.62 -22.54 6.85
CA ASP A 265 -17.59 -23.38 6.26
C ASP A 265 -16.45 -22.58 5.66
N SER A 266 -15.29 -23.22 5.58
CA SER A 266 -14.17 -22.79 4.73
C SER A 266 -14.56 -22.79 3.25
N TYR A 267 -13.75 -22.18 2.40
CA TYR A 267 -14.01 -22.14 0.96
C TYR A 267 -12.70 -22.20 0.18
N ALA A 268 -12.75 -22.87 -0.97
CA ALA A 268 -11.66 -22.91 -1.93
C ALA A 268 -12.23 -22.87 -3.35
N LEU A 269 -11.63 -22.06 -4.21
CA LEU A 269 -12.04 -21.89 -5.60
C LEU A 269 -10.83 -21.70 -6.50
N GLU A 270 -10.64 -22.59 -7.45
CA GLU A 270 -9.66 -22.46 -8.51
C GLU A 270 -10.12 -21.42 -9.55
N VAL A 271 -9.19 -20.55 -10.00
CA VAL A 271 -9.46 -19.57 -11.07
C VAL A 271 -8.82 -20.02 -12.38
N GLY A 272 -9.54 -19.83 -13.49
CA GLY A 272 -9.12 -20.35 -14.80
C GLY A 272 -8.17 -19.44 -15.59
N SER A 273 -7.71 -18.31 -15.03
CA SER A 273 -6.80 -17.40 -15.72
C SER A 273 -5.34 -17.77 -15.51
N ASP A 274 -4.50 -17.47 -16.49
CA ASP A 274 -3.05 -17.64 -16.41
C ASP A 274 -2.37 -16.60 -15.53
N GLY A 275 -1.12 -16.86 -15.13
CA GLY A 275 -0.25 -15.98 -14.38
C GLY A 275 -0.42 -16.10 -12.87
N GLU A 276 0.57 -15.57 -12.14
CA GLU A 276 0.61 -15.56 -10.68
C GLU A 276 -0.34 -14.49 -10.13
N PHE A 277 -0.87 -14.71 -8.93
CA PHE A 277 -1.51 -13.64 -8.17
C PHE A 277 -0.49 -12.56 -7.80
N THR A 278 -0.92 -11.30 -7.82
CA THR A 278 -0.09 -10.13 -7.56
C THR A 278 -0.58 -9.26 -6.40
N GLY A 279 -1.74 -9.60 -5.84
CA GLY A 279 -2.30 -8.91 -4.68
C GLY A 279 -3.75 -9.25 -4.44
N CYS A 280 -4.30 -8.76 -3.34
CA CYS A 280 -5.71 -8.86 -3.01
C CYS A 280 -6.20 -7.60 -2.27
N ALA A 281 -7.51 -7.32 -2.33
CA ALA A 281 -8.13 -6.21 -1.63
C ALA A 281 -9.55 -6.54 -1.19
N ALA A 282 -9.88 -6.21 0.05
CA ALA A 282 -11.24 -6.31 0.58
C ALA A 282 -12.03 -5.04 0.20
N TYR A 283 -12.65 -5.04 -0.99
CA TYR A 283 -13.50 -3.94 -1.42
C TYR A 283 -14.85 -3.99 -0.69
N PRO A 284 -15.51 -2.86 -0.38
CA PRO A 284 -16.71 -2.86 0.48
C PRO A 284 -17.86 -3.77 0.04
N THR A 285 -18.00 -4.02 -1.26
CA THR A 285 -19.11 -4.84 -1.82
C THR A 285 -18.69 -6.22 -2.29
N HIS A 286 -17.38 -6.48 -2.46
CA HIS A 286 -16.86 -7.75 -2.96
C HIS A 286 -15.35 -7.86 -2.68
N LEU A 287 -14.82 -9.04 -2.79
CA LEU A 287 -13.38 -9.28 -2.68
C LEU A 287 -12.74 -9.21 -4.04
N ILE A 288 -11.50 -8.76 -4.08
CA ILE A 288 -10.74 -8.66 -5.32
C ILE A 288 -9.41 -9.37 -5.17
N PHE A 289 -9.11 -10.27 -6.12
CA PHE A 289 -7.82 -10.93 -6.26
C PHE A 289 -7.22 -10.55 -7.60
N PHE A 290 -6.01 -10.03 -7.59
CA PHE A 290 -5.35 -9.49 -8.76
C PHE A 290 -4.31 -10.44 -9.33
N LYS A 291 -4.24 -10.47 -10.65
CA LYS A 291 -3.07 -10.83 -11.44
C LYS A 291 -2.68 -9.61 -12.29
N GLU A 292 -1.51 -9.61 -12.95
CA GLU A 292 -1.09 -8.41 -13.71
C GLU A 292 -2.08 -8.00 -14.81
N HIS A 293 -2.80 -8.99 -15.40
CA HIS A 293 -3.75 -8.76 -16.49
C HIS A 293 -5.19 -9.15 -16.17
N HIS A 294 -5.49 -9.52 -14.93
CA HIS A 294 -6.83 -9.94 -14.53
C HIS A 294 -7.21 -9.41 -13.14
N MET A 295 -8.50 -9.21 -12.97
CA MET A 295 -9.14 -8.92 -11.70
C MET A 295 -10.23 -9.95 -11.45
N HIS A 296 -10.09 -10.74 -10.40
CA HIS A 296 -11.08 -11.73 -9.97
C HIS A 296 -11.88 -11.17 -8.81
N LYS A 297 -13.18 -11.04 -9.01
CA LYS A 297 -14.13 -10.48 -8.03
C LYS A 297 -14.98 -11.58 -7.44
N VAL A 298 -14.96 -11.72 -6.11
CA VAL A 298 -15.79 -12.71 -5.41
C VAL A 298 -16.90 -11.97 -4.68
N PHE A 299 -18.12 -12.25 -5.07
CA PHE A 299 -19.36 -11.73 -4.46
C PHE A 299 -20.02 -12.80 -3.62
N GLY A 300 -20.80 -12.40 -2.62
CA GLY A 300 -21.58 -13.29 -1.76
C GLY A 300 -21.22 -13.13 -0.29
N SER A 301 -22.04 -13.74 0.59
CA SER A 301 -21.88 -13.65 2.05
C SER A 301 -21.59 -15.01 2.72
N MET A 302 -21.82 -16.11 2.02
CA MET A 302 -21.59 -17.46 2.53
C MET A 302 -21.12 -18.40 1.40
N PRO A 303 -20.45 -19.52 1.70
CA PRO A 303 -19.85 -20.43 0.71
C PRO A 303 -20.78 -20.85 -0.43
N SER A 304 -22.04 -21.17 -0.12
CA SER A 304 -23.03 -21.59 -1.12
C SER A 304 -23.49 -20.45 -2.07
N GLN A 305 -23.13 -19.21 -1.78
CA GLN A 305 -23.53 -18.03 -2.56
C GLN A 305 -22.35 -17.30 -3.20
N TYR A 306 -21.12 -17.77 -2.97
CA TYR A 306 -19.96 -17.13 -3.57
C TYR A 306 -19.98 -17.30 -5.09
N GLN A 307 -19.82 -16.17 -5.79
CA GLN A 307 -19.78 -16.09 -7.24
C GLN A 307 -18.49 -15.39 -7.67
N LEU A 308 -17.77 -16.01 -8.60
CA LEU A 308 -16.56 -15.46 -9.19
C LEU A 308 -16.87 -14.77 -10.52
N TYR A 309 -16.40 -13.54 -10.63
CA TYR A 309 -16.40 -12.78 -11.89
C TYR A 309 -14.96 -12.39 -12.23
N SER A 310 -14.49 -12.81 -13.39
CA SER A 310 -13.17 -12.47 -13.89
C SER A 310 -13.26 -11.39 -14.96
N THR A 311 -12.42 -10.38 -14.84
CA THR A 311 -12.34 -9.26 -15.78
C THR A 311 -10.89 -9.15 -16.26
N GLU A 312 -10.68 -9.15 -17.58
CA GLU A 312 -9.38 -8.84 -18.18
C GLU A 312 -9.16 -7.33 -18.11
N CYS A 313 -8.17 -6.91 -17.35
CA CYS A 313 -7.78 -5.51 -17.16
C CYS A 313 -6.39 -5.46 -16.52
N PHE A 314 -5.77 -4.28 -16.49
CA PHE A 314 -4.53 -4.08 -15.76
C PHE A 314 -4.78 -4.19 -14.24
N GLY A 315 -4.32 -5.28 -13.65
CA GLY A 315 -4.32 -5.49 -12.22
C GLY A 315 -3.06 -4.92 -11.55
N ILE A 316 -2.76 -5.37 -10.35
CA ILE A 316 -1.59 -4.91 -9.61
C ILE A 316 -0.31 -5.44 -10.28
N ARG A 317 0.68 -4.58 -10.49
CA ARG A 317 2.02 -4.96 -10.95
C ARG A 317 2.72 -5.81 -9.89
N LYS A 318 3.38 -6.90 -10.30
CA LYS A 318 4.14 -7.77 -9.39
C LYS A 318 5.12 -6.96 -8.52
N GLY A 319 5.08 -7.19 -7.20
CA GLY A 319 5.88 -6.45 -6.21
C GLY A 319 5.33 -5.06 -5.83
N SER A 320 4.08 -4.76 -6.21
CA SER A 320 3.35 -3.55 -5.83
C SER A 320 2.05 -3.85 -5.08
N ASP A 321 1.94 -5.03 -4.47
CA ASP A 321 0.77 -5.48 -3.68
C ASP A 321 0.39 -4.48 -2.57
N LYS A 322 1.38 -3.91 -1.89
CA LYS A 322 1.17 -2.89 -0.85
C LYS A 322 0.72 -1.52 -1.38
N SER A 323 0.61 -1.34 -2.71
CA SER A 323 0.06 -0.11 -3.29
C SER A 323 -1.46 -0.03 -3.21
N ALA A 324 -2.14 -1.16 -2.98
CA ALA A 324 -3.59 -1.25 -2.96
C ALA A 324 -4.17 -0.62 -1.67
N VAL A 325 -4.86 0.52 -1.82
CA VAL A 325 -5.44 1.28 -0.71
C VAL A 325 -6.83 1.78 -1.08
N ILE A 326 -7.80 1.55 -0.19
CA ILE A 326 -9.17 2.05 -0.36
C ILE A 326 -9.31 3.37 0.38
N VAL A 327 -9.73 4.40 -0.34
CA VAL A 327 -10.00 5.72 0.21
C VAL A 327 -11.37 6.20 -0.28
N ASN A 328 -12.26 6.54 0.64
CA ASN A 328 -13.62 7.01 0.33
C ASN A 328 -14.37 6.13 -0.68
N GLY A 329 -14.22 4.80 -0.57
CA GLY A 329 -14.90 3.84 -1.43
C GLY A 329 -14.26 3.63 -2.81
N VAL A 330 -13.11 4.23 -3.10
CA VAL A 330 -12.33 4.01 -4.31
C VAL A 330 -11.05 3.28 -3.95
N LEU A 331 -10.74 2.20 -4.66
CA LEU A 331 -9.49 1.45 -4.54
C LEU A 331 -8.46 2.03 -5.50
N TYR A 332 -7.34 2.48 -4.96
CA TYR A 332 -6.16 2.94 -5.70
C TYR A 332 -5.08 1.87 -5.66
N TYR A 333 -4.38 1.64 -6.78
CA TYR A 333 -3.28 0.69 -6.86
C TYR A 333 -2.37 0.97 -8.05
N HIS A 334 -1.15 0.44 -8.00
CA HIS A 334 -0.17 0.55 -9.09
C HIS A 334 -0.23 -0.67 -10.01
N SER A 335 -0.39 -0.41 -11.32
CA SER A 335 -0.43 -1.40 -12.40
C SER A 335 0.80 -1.31 -13.30
N LEU A 336 0.84 -2.13 -14.35
CA LEU A 336 1.89 -2.06 -15.40
C LEU A 336 1.89 -0.74 -16.18
N THR A 337 0.73 -0.08 -16.29
CA THR A 337 0.58 1.16 -17.07
C THR A 337 0.59 2.42 -16.23
N GLY A 338 0.51 2.31 -14.91
CA GLY A 338 0.47 3.44 -13.99
C GLY A 338 -0.44 3.21 -12.80
N VAL A 339 -0.83 4.28 -12.14
CA VAL A 339 -1.74 4.23 -10.97
C VAL A 339 -3.18 4.21 -11.44
N MET A 340 -3.93 3.24 -10.93
CA MET A 340 -5.32 2.99 -11.26
C MET A 340 -6.24 3.38 -10.10
N ALA A 341 -7.46 3.80 -10.43
CA ALA A 341 -8.57 3.99 -9.51
C ALA A 341 -9.73 3.07 -9.91
N TYR A 342 -10.30 2.35 -8.95
CA TYR A 342 -11.43 1.46 -9.14
C TYR A 342 -12.55 1.81 -8.14
N ASP A 343 -13.71 2.15 -8.66
CA ASP A 343 -14.87 2.63 -7.90
C ASP A 343 -15.97 1.57 -7.66
N GLY A 344 -15.67 0.30 -7.94
CA GLY A 344 -16.62 -0.81 -7.83
C GLY A 344 -17.30 -1.17 -9.16
N GLY A 345 -17.01 -0.46 -10.24
CA GLY A 345 -17.55 -0.73 -11.59
C GLY A 345 -16.94 -1.94 -12.28
N THR A 346 -16.99 -1.94 -13.61
CA THR A 346 -16.45 -3.06 -14.40
C THR A 346 -14.94 -2.97 -14.52
N TYR A 347 -14.43 -1.80 -14.88
CA TYR A 347 -13.00 -1.58 -15.17
C TYR A 347 -12.41 -0.48 -14.28
N PRO A 348 -11.13 -0.60 -13.90
CA PRO A 348 -10.38 0.48 -13.31
C PRO A 348 -10.05 1.58 -14.33
N VAL A 349 -9.80 2.80 -13.87
CA VAL A 349 -9.42 3.95 -14.68
C VAL A 349 -8.03 4.40 -14.28
N MET A 350 -7.16 4.68 -15.26
CA MET A 350 -5.83 5.25 -14.99
C MET A 350 -5.98 6.71 -14.56
N ILE A 351 -5.23 7.10 -13.52
CA ILE A 351 -5.24 8.47 -12.96
C ILE A 351 -3.86 9.11 -12.95
N SER A 352 -2.85 8.44 -13.46
CA SER A 352 -1.45 8.88 -13.46
C SER A 352 -0.96 9.41 -14.82
N GLU A 353 -1.85 9.89 -15.67
CA GLU A 353 -1.49 10.51 -16.97
C GLU A 353 -0.50 11.67 -16.79
N ALA A 354 -0.55 12.34 -15.66
CA ALA A 354 0.38 13.42 -15.29
C ALA A 354 1.84 12.96 -15.12
N PHE A 355 2.11 11.67 -15.06
CA PHE A 355 3.49 11.16 -14.92
C PHE A 355 4.24 11.10 -16.26
N GLY A 356 3.57 11.36 -17.39
CA GLY A 356 4.19 11.32 -18.71
C GLY A 356 4.74 9.93 -19.04
N ASP A 357 5.96 9.89 -19.57
CA ASP A 357 6.61 8.64 -20.02
C ASP A 357 7.36 7.90 -18.89
N TYR A 358 7.33 8.40 -17.66
CA TYR A 358 8.00 7.73 -16.54
C TYR A 358 7.33 6.40 -16.19
N GLN A 359 8.17 5.37 -16.02
CA GLN A 359 7.76 4.04 -15.59
C GLN A 359 8.20 3.80 -14.14
N PHE A 360 7.31 3.20 -13.36
CA PHE A 360 7.52 2.95 -11.93
C PHE A 360 7.33 1.48 -11.58
N LYS A 361 7.98 1.03 -10.51
CA LYS A 361 7.82 -0.31 -9.91
C LYS A 361 7.95 -0.27 -8.40
N SER A 362 7.71 -1.42 -7.74
CA SER A 362 7.87 -1.59 -6.29
C SER A 362 7.12 -0.53 -5.49
N ALA A 363 5.83 -0.38 -5.81
CA ALA A 363 4.99 0.65 -5.23
C ALA A 363 4.44 0.24 -3.86
N VAL A 364 4.44 1.17 -2.92
CA VAL A 364 3.82 1.05 -1.59
C VAL A 364 2.91 2.24 -1.38
N GLY A 365 1.66 2.00 -0.99
CA GLY A 365 0.62 3.02 -0.84
C GLY A 365 0.10 3.17 0.59
N GLY A 366 -0.46 4.33 0.87
CA GLY A 366 -1.14 4.64 2.12
C GLY A 366 -2.13 5.80 1.97
N SER A 367 -2.92 6.07 2.99
CA SER A 367 -3.87 7.19 2.98
C SER A 367 -4.12 7.76 4.37
N ASN A 368 -4.30 9.07 4.40
CA ASN A 368 -4.79 9.79 5.59
C ASN A 368 -6.32 10.07 5.54
N GLY A 369 -7.05 9.36 4.66
CA GLY A 369 -8.49 9.53 4.44
C GLY A 369 -8.87 10.68 3.50
N LYS A 370 -7.93 11.58 3.15
CA LYS A 370 -8.14 12.71 2.22
C LYS A 370 -7.30 12.60 0.96
N LYS A 371 -6.10 12.05 1.10
CA LYS A 371 -5.11 11.90 0.04
C LYS A 371 -4.64 10.45 -0.02
N TYR A 372 -4.33 9.99 -1.22
CA TYR A 372 -3.62 8.77 -1.46
C TYR A 372 -2.13 9.08 -1.63
N TYR A 373 -1.29 8.43 -0.84
CA TYR A 373 0.17 8.51 -0.89
C TYR A 373 0.72 7.25 -1.53
N ILE A 374 1.73 7.39 -2.38
CA ILE A 374 2.39 6.26 -3.02
C ILE A 374 3.89 6.53 -3.18
N SER A 375 4.71 5.61 -2.65
CA SER A 375 6.16 5.61 -2.87
C SER A 375 6.49 4.57 -3.94
N MET A 376 7.14 4.99 -5.02
CA MET A 376 7.45 4.17 -6.19
C MET A 376 8.89 4.36 -6.64
N LEU A 377 9.51 3.30 -7.15
CA LEU A 377 10.82 3.36 -7.78
C LEU A 377 10.68 3.78 -9.25
N ASN A 378 11.20 4.94 -9.60
CA ASN A 378 11.35 5.38 -11.00
C ASN A 378 12.43 4.53 -11.68
N GLU A 379 12.06 3.84 -12.77
CA GLU A 379 12.96 2.89 -13.45
C GLU A 379 14.08 3.59 -14.22
N SER A 380 13.82 4.77 -14.75
CA SER A 380 14.81 5.54 -15.53
C SER A 380 15.85 6.22 -14.65
N GLU A 381 15.44 6.73 -13.50
CA GLU A 381 16.32 7.46 -12.57
C GLU A 381 16.93 6.56 -11.48
N ASN A 382 16.37 5.36 -11.30
CA ASN A 382 16.66 4.43 -10.21
C ASN A 382 16.53 5.07 -8.81
N LYS A 383 15.54 5.94 -8.65
CA LYS A 383 15.23 6.66 -7.42
C LYS A 383 13.79 6.43 -7.00
N TYR A 384 13.55 6.33 -5.70
CA TYR A 384 12.20 6.35 -5.17
C TYR A 384 11.65 7.77 -5.17
N ASN A 385 10.34 7.88 -5.37
CA ASN A 385 9.63 9.14 -5.21
C ASN A 385 8.33 8.89 -4.47
N ILE A 386 7.98 9.78 -3.54
CA ILE A 386 6.65 9.83 -2.94
C ILE A 386 5.80 10.78 -3.77
N PHE A 387 4.69 10.26 -4.26
CA PHE A 387 3.63 11.03 -4.86
C PHE A 387 2.40 11.05 -3.96
N THR A 388 1.69 12.17 -4.00
CA THR A 388 0.45 12.38 -3.25
C THR A 388 -0.65 12.76 -4.21
N TYR A 389 -1.75 12.02 -4.21
CA TYR A 389 -2.94 12.32 -4.99
C TYR A 389 -4.01 12.95 -4.11
N ASP A 390 -4.34 14.22 -4.37
CA ASP A 390 -5.49 14.89 -3.75
C ASP A 390 -6.77 14.42 -4.43
N ILE A 391 -7.52 13.58 -3.72
CA ILE A 391 -8.70 12.90 -4.26
C ILE A 391 -9.81 13.88 -4.61
N LEU A 392 -10.00 14.93 -3.80
CA LEU A 392 -11.04 15.92 -4.02
C LEU A 392 -10.77 16.78 -5.25
N ARG A 393 -9.50 17.15 -5.46
CA ARG A 393 -9.07 18.05 -6.52
C ARG A 393 -8.55 17.33 -7.76
N ARG A 394 -8.28 16.02 -7.64
CA ARG A 394 -7.70 15.18 -8.67
C ARG A 394 -6.33 15.68 -9.15
N LEU A 395 -5.51 16.09 -8.20
CA LEU A 395 -4.19 16.65 -8.45
C LEU A 395 -3.09 15.78 -7.86
N TRP A 396 -2.03 15.57 -8.65
CA TRP A 396 -0.81 14.94 -8.18
C TRP A 396 0.20 15.95 -7.65
N HIS A 397 0.92 15.56 -6.61
CA HIS A 397 2.06 16.32 -6.08
C HIS A 397 3.21 15.33 -5.85
N LYS A 398 4.42 15.73 -6.21
CA LYS A 398 5.64 14.99 -5.88
C LYS A 398 6.23 15.58 -4.61
N GLU A 399 6.39 14.75 -3.57
CA GLU A 399 6.94 15.21 -2.31
C GLU A 399 8.47 15.11 -2.32
N ASP A 400 9.05 13.91 -2.12
CA ASP A 400 10.50 13.72 -2.07
C ASP A 400 10.93 12.34 -2.58
N GLU A 401 12.23 12.00 -2.40
CA GLU A 401 12.84 10.75 -2.85
C GLU A 401 12.83 9.64 -1.78
N THR A 402 12.00 9.74 -0.76
CA THR A 402 11.97 8.77 0.34
C THR A 402 11.47 7.40 -0.13
N LYS A 403 12.21 6.35 0.18
CA LYS A 403 11.79 4.96 0.02
C LYS A 403 10.94 4.54 1.22
N VAL A 404 9.66 4.39 1.01
CA VAL A 404 8.74 3.86 2.03
C VAL A 404 8.62 2.34 1.89
N THR A 405 8.72 1.61 3.00
CA THR A 405 8.55 0.15 3.03
C THR A 405 7.14 -0.28 3.43
N ALA A 406 6.46 0.52 4.23
CA ALA A 406 5.07 0.30 4.62
C ALA A 406 4.41 1.60 5.09
N PHE A 407 3.13 1.75 4.81
CA PHE A 407 2.26 2.78 5.37
C PHE A 407 1.22 2.15 6.31
N ALA A 408 0.78 2.91 7.30
CA ALA A 408 -0.36 2.57 8.13
C ALA A 408 -1.09 3.85 8.58
N ASN A 409 -2.35 3.69 9.01
CA ASN A 409 -3.16 4.81 9.49
C ASN A 409 -3.52 4.58 10.96
N VAL A 410 -3.23 5.56 11.80
CA VAL A 410 -3.58 5.58 13.22
C VAL A 410 -4.38 6.85 13.50
N ASN A 411 -5.64 6.72 13.86
CA ASN A 411 -6.52 7.87 14.16
C ASN A 411 -6.55 8.95 13.06
N ASN A 412 -6.60 8.55 11.79
CA ASN A 412 -6.53 9.43 10.61
C ASN A 412 -5.16 10.12 10.41
N GLU A 413 -4.17 9.76 11.18
CA GLU A 413 -2.78 10.16 10.96
C GLU A 413 -2.07 9.06 10.19
N LEU A 414 -1.47 9.43 9.05
CA LEU A 414 -0.69 8.51 8.25
C LEU A 414 0.72 8.40 8.82
N ILE A 415 1.11 7.20 9.17
CA ILE A 415 2.46 6.85 9.58
C ILE A 415 3.10 5.95 8.53
N TYR A 416 4.42 5.96 8.44
CA TYR A 416 5.14 5.14 7.49
C TYR A 416 6.53 4.76 7.98
N ILE A 417 7.06 3.69 7.42
CA ILE A 417 8.42 3.19 7.69
C ILE A 417 9.35 3.62 6.56
N ALA A 418 10.39 4.35 6.91
CA ALA A 418 11.48 4.72 6.00
C ALA A 418 12.79 4.90 6.77
N ASP A 419 13.92 4.59 6.15
CA ASP A 419 15.27 4.80 6.69
C ASP A 419 15.47 4.25 8.12
N GLY A 420 14.86 3.11 8.41
CA GLY A 420 14.96 2.45 9.71
C GLY A 420 14.13 3.10 10.82
N ASN A 421 13.31 4.08 10.52
CA ASN A 421 12.47 4.80 11.48
C ASN A 421 10.99 4.73 11.11
N ILE A 422 10.15 5.07 12.08
CA ILE A 422 8.72 5.26 11.87
C ILE A 422 8.44 6.76 11.84
N TRP A 423 7.86 7.22 10.74
CA TRP A 423 7.56 8.62 10.50
C TRP A 423 6.06 8.88 10.54
N THR A 424 5.68 10.09 10.90
CA THR A 424 4.31 10.61 10.69
C THR A 424 4.33 11.70 9.62
N THR A 425 3.24 11.79 8.84
CA THR A 425 3.07 12.84 7.82
C THR A 425 2.60 14.16 8.38
N THR A 426 2.25 14.21 9.69
CA THR A 426 1.81 15.43 10.37
C THR A 426 2.65 15.65 11.62
N GLY A 427 3.76 16.36 11.47
CA GLY A 427 4.63 16.71 12.59
C GLY A 427 4.06 17.79 13.48
N LYS A 428 4.23 17.67 14.80
CA LYS A 428 3.93 18.73 15.78
C LYS A 428 5.06 19.76 15.91
N ARG A 429 6.29 19.36 15.58
CA ARG A 429 7.45 20.24 15.54
C ARG A 429 7.71 20.64 14.10
N PRO A 430 8.05 21.90 13.80
CA PRO A 430 8.52 22.23 12.46
C PRO A 430 9.75 21.38 12.17
N GLU A 431 9.74 20.70 11.03
CA GLU A 431 10.91 20.09 10.44
C GLU A 431 11.81 21.26 10.02
N ASP A 432 12.98 21.36 10.59
CA ASP A 432 13.92 22.40 10.26
C ASP A 432 14.41 22.18 8.80
N ASP A 433 14.49 23.26 8.03
CA ASP A 433 15.10 23.27 6.69
C ASP A 433 14.45 22.40 5.60
N ILE A 434 13.12 22.29 5.57
CA ILE A 434 12.45 21.65 4.44
C ILE A 434 12.78 22.43 3.16
N LYS A 435 13.58 21.82 2.29
CA LYS A 435 13.85 22.31 0.94
C LYS A 435 12.68 21.97 0.03
N TRP A 436 12.30 22.92 -0.80
CA TRP A 436 11.23 22.73 -1.77
C TRP A 436 11.54 23.43 -3.08
N PHE A 437 10.98 22.97 -4.17
CA PHE A 437 11.02 23.67 -5.44
C PHE A 437 9.78 23.38 -6.30
N ALA A 438 9.53 24.28 -7.27
CA ALA A 438 8.55 24.12 -8.33
C ALA A 438 9.15 24.60 -9.67
N VAL A 439 8.97 23.83 -10.71
CA VAL A 439 9.38 24.15 -12.10
C VAL A 439 8.13 24.35 -12.94
N PHE A 440 7.94 25.57 -13.41
CA PHE A 440 6.81 25.97 -14.25
C PHE A 440 7.24 26.15 -15.71
N GLY A 441 6.32 25.85 -16.63
CA GLY A 441 6.55 25.98 -18.06
C GLY A 441 7.09 24.70 -18.70
N PRO A 442 7.55 24.77 -19.95
CA PRO A 442 7.84 25.97 -20.73
C PRO A 442 6.59 26.73 -21.19
N PHE A 443 6.52 28.02 -20.87
CA PHE A 443 5.44 28.91 -21.27
C PHE A 443 5.64 29.38 -22.71
N ASP A 444 4.62 29.32 -23.53
CA ASP A 444 4.57 29.87 -24.91
C ASP A 444 3.59 31.03 -25.05
N GLU A 445 2.82 31.32 -23.97
CA GLU A 445 1.83 32.40 -23.87
C GLU A 445 0.76 32.31 -24.97
N PHE A 446 0.54 31.15 -25.54
CA PHE A 446 -0.35 30.89 -26.66
C PHE A 446 -0.07 31.79 -27.90
N VAL A 447 1.19 32.20 -28.07
CA VAL A 447 1.65 33.04 -29.17
C VAL A 447 2.86 32.38 -29.83
N GLU A 448 2.77 32.08 -31.13
CA GLU A 448 3.87 31.44 -31.88
C GLU A 448 5.11 32.34 -31.99
N ASN A 449 4.91 33.65 -32.03
CA ASN A 449 5.98 34.61 -32.20
C ASN A 449 6.97 34.62 -31.04
N MET A 450 8.22 34.99 -31.32
CA MET A 450 9.25 35.24 -30.28
C MET A 450 8.76 36.27 -29.27
N LYS A 451 9.05 36.04 -28.02
CA LYS A 451 8.64 36.88 -26.88
C LYS A 451 9.83 37.40 -26.11
N SER A 452 9.64 38.50 -25.44
CA SER A 452 10.61 39.04 -24.51
C SER A 452 9.91 39.30 -23.18
N TYR A 453 10.28 38.53 -22.15
CA TYR A 453 9.74 38.71 -20.81
C TYR A 453 10.39 39.92 -20.14
N LYS A 454 9.63 40.67 -19.37
CA LYS A 454 10.07 41.92 -18.73
C LYS A 454 10.20 41.76 -17.23
N LYS A 455 9.27 41.10 -16.61
CA LYS A 455 9.23 40.89 -15.16
C LYS A 455 8.29 39.76 -14.78
N ILE A 456 8.53 39.21 -13.59
CA ILE A 456 7.65 38.33 -12.86
C ILE A 456 7.15 39.04 -11.62
N ASN A 457 5.83 39.03 -11.39
CA ASN A 457 5.24 39.43 -10.13
C ASN A 457 4.71 38.22 -9.41
N MET A 458 4.99 38.11 -8.11
CA MET A 458 4.50 37.05 -7.25
C MET A 458 3.87 37.64 -5.99
N ARG A 459 2.81 36.98 -5.51
CA ARG A 459 2.32 37.16 -4.15
C ARG A 459 2.72 35.97 -3.35
N LEU A 460 3.39 36.20 -2.24
CA LEU A 460 3.98 35.19 -1.38
C LEU A 460 3.63 35.52 0.07
N ASP A 461 3.39 34.46 0.86
CA ASP A 461 3.42 34.54 2.32
C ASP A 461 4.59 33.68 2.81
N MET A 462 5.65 34.31 3.29
CA MET A 462 6.87 33.65 3.76
C MET A 462 7.02 33.87 5.25
N GLN A 463 7.32 32.81 5.98
CA GLN A 463 7.62 32.88 7.40
C GLN A 463 9.02 33.50 7.64
N PRO A 464 9.26 34.08 8.82
CA PRO A 464 10.58 34.61 9.19
C PRO A 464 11.67 33.53 9.03
N GLY A 465 12.80 33.89 8.40
CA GLY A 465 13.92 33.00 8.12
C GLY A 465 13.75 32.15 6.87
N ALA A 466 12.60 32.15 6.19
CA ALA A 466 12.45 31.45 4.93
C ALA A 466 13.27 32.07 3.81
N GLN A 467 13.89 31.23 2.99
CA GLN A 467 14.72 31.62 1.85
C GLN A 467 14.02 31.30 0.54
N LEU A 468 14.20 32.14 -0.45
CA LEU A 468 13.64 32.02 -1.78
C LEU A 468 14.67 32.35 -2.84
N ARG A 469 14.76 31.50 -3.87
CA ARG A 469 15.51 31.73 -5.10
C ARG A 469 14.59 31.57 -6.30
N ILE A 470 14.68 32.48 -7.27
CA ILE A 470 13.98 32.38 -8.55
C ILE A 470 15.01 32.31 -9.65
N SER A 471 14.90 31.26 -10.47
CA SER A 471 15.74 31.06 -11.65
C SER A 471 14.86 30.99 -12.90
N THR A 472 15.38 31.40 -14.03
CA THR A 472 14.72 31.32 -15.33
C THR A 472 15.53 30.52 -16.31
N GLN A 473 14.86 29.90 -17.26
CA GLN A 473 15.48 29.15 -18.34
C GLN A 473 14.86 29.55 -19.67
N ASN A 474 15.71 29.93 -20.60
CA ASN A 474 15.39 30.14 -21.99
C ASN A 474 15.51 28.83 -22.77
N SER A 475 14.84 28.67 -23.90
CA SER A 475 14.89 27.45 -24.72
C SER A 475 16.34 26.98 -24.97
N GLY A 476 16.72 25.81 -24.44
CA GLY A 476 18.02 25.17 -24.64
C GLY A 476 19.18 25.73 -23.80
N CYS A 477 18.94 26.67 -22.89
CA CYS A 477 19.95 27.26 -22.00
C CYS A 477 19.96 26.61 -20.63
N GLU A 478 20.98 26.92 -19.83
CA GLU A 478 21.04 26.56 -18.40
C GLU A 478 20.09 27.43 -17.57
N TRP A 479 19.84 27.03 -16.32
CA TRP A 479 19.07 27.82 -15.36
C TRP A 479 19.88 29.03 -14.88
N GLU A 480 19.36 30.22 -15.06
CA GLU A 480 19.96 31.47 -14.62
C GLU A 480 19.22 32.00 -13.39
N PRO A 481 19.88 32.17 -12.23
CA PRO A 481 19.28 32.80 -11.07
C PRO A 481 19.08 34.28 -11.34
N ILE A 482 17.87 34.76 -11.10
CA ILE A 482 17.51 36.18 -11.31
C ILE A 482 17.15 36.92 -10.02
N TYR A 483 16.86 36.17 -8.94
CA TYR A 483 16.48 36.75 -7.67
C TYR A 483 16.73 35.80 -6.51
N GLU A 484 17.24 36.35 -5.41
CA GLU A 484 17.40 35.64 -4.13
C GLU A 484 16.99 36.57 -2.99
N CYS A 485 16.29 36.05 -2.00
CA CYS A 485 15.99 36.76 -0.78
C CYS A 485 15.83 35.85 0.43
N GLU A 486 16.12 36.42 1.58
CA GLU A 486 15.70 35.94 2.89
C GLU A 486 14.76 37.00 3.47
N THR A 487 13.61 36.62 4.03
CA THR A 487 12.60 37.60 4.43
C THR A 487 12.00 37.28 5.79
N GLU A 488 11.60 38.35 6.47
CA GLU A 488 10.93 38.25 7.78
C GLU A 488 9.40 38.22 7.67
N ARG A 489 8.79 38.55 6.51
CA ARG A 489 7.33 38.52 6.27
C ARG A 489 6.95 38.57 4.80
N GLY A 490 5.74 38.07 4.51
CA GLY A 490 5.12 38.04 3.19
C GLY A 490 5.14 39.35 2.42
N LYS A 491 5.37 39.23 1.11
CA LYS A 491 5.50 40.39 0.21
C LYS A 491 4.90 40.14 -1.16
N THR A 492 4.48 41.20 -1.81
CA THR A 492 4.36 41.23 -3.28
C THR A 492 5.76 41.48 -3.85
N LEU A 493 6.27 40.49 -4.57
CA LEU A 493 7.59 40.53 -5.18
C LEU A 493 7.45 40.89 -6.66
N SER A 494 8.28 41.84 -7.14
CA SER A 494 8.38 42.17 -8.56
C SER A 494 9.83 42.03 -9.01
N VAL A 495 10.10 40.96 -9.75
CA VAL A 495 11.44 40.62 -10.23
C VAL A 495 11.59 41.01 -11.69
N PRO A 496 12.46 41.98 -12.03
CA PRO A 496 12.75 42.30 -13.40
C PRO A 496 13.52 41.19 -14.09
N ILE A 497 13.26 40.96 -15.37
CA ILE A 497 13.97 40.01 -16.22
C ILE A 497 14.71 40.79 -17.28
N ILE A 498 15.98 40.43 -17.53
CA ILE A 498 16.73 40.96 -18.66
C ILE A 498 16.05 40.51 -19.94
N PRO A 499 15.51 41.46 -20.76
CA PRO A 499 14.72 41.08 -21.92
C PRO A 499 15.56 40.35 -22.96
N ASN A 500 15.25 39.08 -23.20
CA ASN A 500 15.85 38.30 -24.26
C ASN A 500 14.76 37.75 -25.20
N ARG A 501 15.12 37.51 -26.47
CA ARG A 501 14.16 36.94 -27.44
C ARG A 501 14.12 35.44 -27.29
N GLN A 502 12.93 34.89 -27.08
CA GLN A 502 12.75 33.47 -26.86
C GLN A 502 11.36 32.98 -27.27
N ALA A 503 11.30 31.71 -27.73
CA ALA A 503 10.04 31.06 -28.05
C ALA A 503 9.36 30.53 -26.78
N LYS A 504 10.12 29.90 -25.90
CA LYS A 504 9.64 29.27 -24.66
C LYS A 504 10.44 29.75 -23.45
N PHE A 505 9.78 29.82 -22.32
CA PHE A 505 10.32 30.36 -21.07
C PHE A 505 9.89 29.49 -19.88
N SER A 506 10.83 29.09 -19.04
CA SER A 506 10.55 28.33 -17.85
C SER A 506 11.00 29.09 -16.59
N ILE A 507 10.31 28.86 -15.49
CA ILE A 507 10.58 29.47 -14.20
C ILE A 507 10.77 28.37 -13.19
N LYS A 508 11.87 28.38 -12.44
CA LYS A 508 12.09 27.56 -11.25
C LYS A 508 12.05 28.46 -10.03
N ILE A 509 11.24 28.08 -9.07
CA ILE A 509 11.14 28.72 -7.76
C ILE A 509 11.57 27.68 -6.74
N GLU A 510 12.56 27.97 -5.94
CA GLU A 510 13.07 27.08 -4.92
C GLU A 510 13.31 27.82 -3.61
N GLY A 511 13.22 27.11 -2.50
CA GLY A 511 13.41 27.75 -1.20
C GLY A 511 13.61 26.74 -0.06
N VAL A 512 13.81 27.33 1.11
CA VAL A 512 13.91 26.62 2.39
C VAL A 512 12.97 27.31 3.37
N GLY A 513 12.27 26.54 4.19
CA GLY A 513 11.31 27.06 5.14
C GLY A 513 9.94 27.35 4.51
N ARG A 514 8.97 27.64 5.37
CA ARG A 514 7.56 27.71 4.99
C ARG A 514 7.27 28.94 4.12
N THR A 515 6.79 28.64 2.92
CA THR A 515 6.40 29.64 1.93
C THR A 515 5.10 29.19 1.26
N ASP A 516 4.13 30.10 1.18
CA ASP A 516 2.89 29.95 0.45
C ASP A 516 2.92 30.87 -0.79
N ILE A 517 2.65 30.34 -1.98
CA ILE A 517 2.65 31.09 -3.23
C ILE A 517 1.20 31.27 -3.67
N GLU A 518 0.70 32.51 -3.60
CA GLU A 518 -0.68 32.86 -3.92
C GLU A 518 -0.88 33.13 -5.41
N SER A 519 0.12 33.73 -6.09
CA SER A 519 0.05 34.01 -7.51
C SER A 519 1.41 34.17 -8.16
N LEU A 520 1.45 33.83 -9.47
CA LEU A 520 2.62 34.01 -10.34
C LEU A 520 2.14 34.71 -11.62
N THR A 521 2.62 35.93 -11.88
CA THR A 521 2.23 36.73 -13.04
C THR A 521 3.45 37.06 -13.90
N ARG A 522 3.36 36.73 -15.19
CA ARG A 522 4.40 37.00 -16.19
C ARG A 522 3.98 38.20 -17.05
N TYR A 523 4.92 39.09 -17.29
CA TYR A 523 4.73 40.23 -18.22
C TYR A 523 5.67 40.07 -19.40
N TYR A 524 5.11 40.06 -20.61
CA TYR A 524 5.89 39.84 -21.83
C TYR A 524 5.52 40.82 -22.94
N ARG A 525 6.35 40.84 -23.96
CA ARG A 525 6.13 41.61 -25.19
C ARG A 525 6.40 40.68 -26.39
N GLY A 526 5.43 40.58 -27.27
CA GLY A 526 5.62 39.93 -28.56
C GLY A 526 6.69 40.66 -29.39
N ARG A 527 7.52 39.90 -30.06
CA ARG A 527 8.58 40.34 -30.96
C ARG A 527 8.35 39.80 -32.33
N SER A 528 8.90 40.46 -33.37
CA SER A 528 8.94 39.91 -34.74
C SER A 528 9.80 38.65 -34.78
N ASP A 529 9.43 37.65 -35.57
CA ASP A 529 10.20 36.43 -35.80
C ASP A 529 11.40 36.63 -36.73
N ARG A 530 11.55 37.84 -37.25
CA ARG A 530 12.73 38.19 -38.07
C ARG A 530 13.93 38.45 -37.16
N PRO A 531 15.13 37.91 -37.51
CA PRO A 531 16.36 38.11 -36.75
C PRO A 531 16.76 39.60 -36.62
#